data_eafc3c206dc845aa6f79430ac78728c5
#
_entry.id   eafc3c206dc845aa6f79430ac78728c5
#
_cell.length_a   1.000
_cell.length_b   1.000
_cell.length_c   1.000
_cell.angle_alpha   90.00
_cell.angle_beta   90.00
_cell.angle_gamma   90.00
#
_symmetry.space_group_name_H-M   'P 1'
#
loop_
_entity.id
_entity.type
_entity.pdbx_description
1 polymer ?
#
loop_
_entity_poly.entity_id
_entity_poly.type
_entity_poly.pdbx_seq_one_letter_code
_entity_poly.pdbx_strand_id
1 'polypeptide(L)'
;MSRLRRAKGRPEAGAYPYQVDLIPPLDGFDDIVEEEIIRFLERRAGTFDVYGQIANGDAFIRYRFARLADAEAFHAQFASSAEKAVFKKV
;
A
#
# COMPACT_ATOMS: atom_id res chain seq x y z
N MET A 1 6.94 -15.94 2.28
CA MET A 1 5.50 -15.64 2.14
C MET A 1 5.18 -14.32 2.83
N SER A 2 4.42 -13.48 2.20
CA SER A 2 4.11 -12.17 2.76
C SER A 2 3.03 -12.26 3.84
N ARG A 3 3.24 -11.57 4.97
CA ARG A 3 2.25 -11.42 6.02
C ARG A 3 1.03 -10.64 5.57
N LEU A 4 1.18 -9.87 4.51
CA LEU A 4 0.12 -9.02 4.00
C LEU A 4 -0.69 -9.70 2.91
N ARG A 5 -0.31 -10.91 2.56
CA ARG A 5 -0.98 -11.63 1.50
C ARG A 5 -2.39 -12.05 1.94
N ARG A 6 -3.33 -11.86 1.07
CA ARG A 6 -4.70 -12.28 1.34
C ARG A 6 -4.83 -13.79 1.21
N ALA A 7 -5.56 -14.41 2.13
CA ALA A 7 -5.77 -15.84 2.12
C ALA A 7 -6.74 -16.27 1.02
N LYS A 8 -7.67 -15.42 0.66
CA LYS A 8 -8.67 -15.69 -0.36
C LYS A 8 -8.74 -14.53 -1.30
N GLY A 9 -9.50 -14.66 -2.36
CA GLY A 9 -9.62 -13.66 -3.38
C GLY A 9 -9.77 -12.23 -2.84
N ARG A 10 -9.62 -11.26 -3.69
CA ARG A 10 -9.60 -9.87 -3.29
C ARG A 10 -10.99 -9.34 -3.06
N PRO A 11 -11.15 -8.34 -2.19
CA PRO A 11 -12.40 -7.64 -2.06
C PRO A 11 -12.70 -6.85 -3.33
N GLU A 12 -13.95 -6.53 -3.55
CA GLU A 12 -14.33 -5.68 -4.65
C GLU A 12 -13.75 -4.29 -4.47
N ALA A 13 -13.48 -3.61 -5.59
CA ALA A 13 -12.87 -2.28 -5.56
C ALA A 13 -13.67 -1.30 -4.70
N GLY A 14 -14.99 -1.41 -4.70
CA GLY A 14 -15.85 -0.54 -3.90
C GLY A 14 -15.67 -0.68 -2.40
N ALA A 15 -15.11 -1.81 -1.92
CA ALA A 15 -14.87 -2.01 -0.50
C ALA A 15 -13.66 -1.21 -0.01
N TYR A 16 -12.72 -0.91 -0.90
CA TYR A 16 -11.49 -0.19 -0.57
C TYR A 16 -11.27 0.91 -1.61
N PRO A 17 -12.03 2.01 -1.53
CA PRO A 17 -12.02 3.01 -2.60
C PRO A 17 -10.83 3.97 -2.58
N TYR A 18 -10.03 3.97 -1.52
CA TYR A 18 -8.91 4.90 -1.39
C TYR A 18 -7.60 4.17 -1.62
N GLN A 19 -6.83 4.63 -2.59
CA GLN A 19 -5.68 3.91 -3.09
C GLN A 19 -4.42 4.75 -2.98
N VAL A 20 -3.34 4.12 -2.51
CA VAL A 20 -2.00 4.72 -2.51
C VAL A 20 -1.09 3.75 -3.24
N ASP A 21 -0.48 4.21 -4.32
CA ASP A 21 0.50 3.43 -5.06
C ASP A 21 1.88 3.95 -4.71
N LEU A 22 2.76 3.07 -4.26
CA LEU A 22 4.15 3.42 -3.97
C LEU A 22 5.06 2.73 -4.96
N ILE A 23 5.95 3.50 -5.55
CA ILE A 23 7.04 2.97 -6.35
C ILE A 23 8.25 2.94 -5.43
N PRO A 24 8.75 1.73 -5.07
CA PRO A 24 9.90 1.65 -4.17
C PRO A 24 11.14 2.28 -4.81
N PRO A 25 12.11 2.72 -4.00
CA PRO A 25 13.41 3.12 -4.53
C PRO A 25 14.06 1.97 -5.29
N LEU A 26 15.07 2.29 -6.11
CA LEU A 26 15.72 1.32 -6.97
C LEU A 26 16.15 0.04 -6.23
N ASP A 27 16.65 0.20 -5.01
CA ASP A 27 17.11 -0.93 -4.19
C ASP A 27 15.99 -1.48 -3.29
N GLY A 28 14.76 -1.06 -3.50
CA GLY A 28 13.65 -1.42 -2.63
C GLY A 28 13.58 -0.53 -1.40
N PHE A 29 12.57 -0.75 -0.55
CA PHE A 29 12.49 -0.07 0.73
C PHE A 29 13.52 -0.68 1.69
N ASP A 30 14.12 0.16 2.55
CA ASP A 30 14.99 -0.41 3.56
C ASP A 30 14.17 -1.14 4.63
N ASP A 31 14.84 -1.93 5.45
CA ASP A 31 14.18 -2.80 6.42
C ASP A 31 13.36 -2.02 7.44
N ILE A 32 13.81 -0.83 7.81
CA ILE A 32 13.09 -0.01 8.79
C ILE A 32 11.78 0.46 8.20
N VAL A 33 11.80 0.92 6.95
CA VAL A 33 10.60 1.39 6.27
C VAL A 33 9.62 0.25 6.07
N GLU A 34 10.10 -0.91 5.63
CA GLU A 34 9.23 -2.08 5.48
C GLU A 34 8.55 -2.46 6.78
N GLU A 35 9.29 -2.47 7.87
CA GLU A 35 8.73 -2.81 9.18
C GLU A 35 7.68 -1.78 9.60
N GLU A 36 7.94 -0.50 9.35
CA GLU A 36 6.96 0.54 9.66
C GLU A 36 5.68 0.40 8.85
N ILE A 37 5.81 0.05 7.56
CA ILE A 37 4.63 -0.20 6.72
C ILE A 37 3.82 -1.36 7.28
N ILE A 38 4.48 -2.46 7.62
CA ILE A 38 3.81 -3.62 8.16
C ILE A 38 3.08 -3.27 9.45
N ARG A 39 3.72 -2.54 10.36
CA ARG A 39 3.09 -2.14 11.61
C ARG A 39 1.90 -1.23 11.39
N PHE A 40 2.02 -0.30 10.45
CA PHE A 40 0.89 0.57 10.09
C PHE A 40 -0.31 -0.25 9.67
N LEU A 41 -0.08 -1.22 8.79
CA LEU A 41 -1.16 -2.04 8.23
C LEU A 41 -1.73 -3.01 9.27
N GLU A 42 -0.89 -3.57 10.11
CA GLU A 42 -1.36 -4.50 11.15
C GLU A 42 -2.34 -3.86 12.12
N ARG A 43 -2.15 -2.58 12.40
CA ARG A 43 -3.08 -1.83 13.27
C ARG A 43 -4.44 -1.60 12.60
N ARG A 44 -4.54 -1.85 11.31
CA ARG A 44 -5.73 -1.61 10.52
C ARG A 44 -6.23 -2.88 9.85
N ALA A 45 -6.05 -4.00 10.54
CA ALA A 45 -6.44 -5.31 10.01
C ALA A 45 -7.89 -5.29 9.56
N GLY A 46 -8.15 -5.83 8.38
CA GLY A 46 -9.51 -5.91 7.83
C GLY A 46 -9.97 -4.67 7.07
N THR A 47 -9.17 -3.60 7.05
CA THR A 47 -9.57 -2.35 6.40
C THR A 47 -8.64 -1.95 5.26
N PHE A 48 -7.83 -2.88 4.78
CA PHE A 48 -6.91 -2.60 3.68
C PHE A 48 -6.73 -3.81 2.78
N ASP A 49 -6.15 -3.56 1.60
CA ASP A 49 -5.74 -4.60 0.65
C ASP A 49 -4.41 -4.16 0.04
N VAL A 50 -3.50 -5.10 -0.16
CA VAL A 50 -2.16 -4.81 -0.68
C VAL A 50 -1.80 -5.79 -1.78
N TYR A 51 -1.28 -5.28 -2.89
CA TYR A 51 -0.73 -6.15 -3.93
C TYR A 51 0.28 -5.38 -4.80
N GLY A 52 1.23 -6.15 -5.35
CA GLY A 52 2.19 -5.60 -6.28
C GLY A 52 1.68 -5.64 -7.71
N GLN A 53 2.09 -4.68 -8.51
CA GLN A 53 1.79 -4.65 -9.93
C GLN A 53 2.97 -4.12 -10.73
N ILE A 54 2.95 -4.39 -12.02
CA ILE A 54 3.92 -3.82 -12.96
C ILE A 54 3.11 -3.10 -14.04
N ALA A 55 3.45 -1.86 -14.28
CA ALA A 55 2.81 -1.07 -15.33
C ALA A 55 3.88 -0.26 -16.05
N ASN A 56 3.85 -0.29 -17.38
CA ASN A 56 4.81 0.45 -18.21
C ASN A 56 6.27 0.14 -17.84
N GLY A 57 6.55 -1.10 -17.45
CA GLY A 57 7.89 -1.51 -17.08
C GLY A 57 8.30 -1.18 -15.65
N ASP A 58 7.47 -0.47 -14.90
CA ASP A 58 7.77 -0.10 -13.53
C ASP A 58 6.95 -0.93 -12.55
N ALA A 59 7.63 -1.45 -11.53
CA ALA A 59 6.96 -2.16 -10.45
C ALA A 59 6.47 -1.17 -9.42
N PHE A 60 5.25 -1.36 -8.93
CA PHE A 60 4.73 -0.56 -7.83
C PHE A 60 3.89 -1.45 -6.91
N ILE A 61 3.68 -0.97 -5.69
CA ILE A 61 2.86 -1.66 -4.71
C ILE A 61 1.63 -0.81 -4.48
N ARG A 62 0.47 -1.43 -4.64
CA ARG A 62 -0.81 -0.75 -4.47
C ARG A 62 -1.40 -1.10 -3.12
N TYR A 63 -1.66 -0.06 -2.34
CA TYR A 63 -2.30 -0.17 -1.03
C TYR A 63 -3.68 0.45 -1.15
N ARG A 64 -4.71 -0.31 -0.82
CA ARG A 64 -6.08 0.20 -0.88
C ARG A 64 -6.69 0.16 0.51
N PHE A 65 -7.43 1.19 0.86
CA PHE A 65 -7.99 1.37 2.19
C PHE A 65 -9.49 1.60 2.12
N ALA A 66 -10.18 1.09 3.13
CA ALA A 66 -11.62 1.32 3.27
C ALA A 66 -11.93 2.74 3.73
N ARG A 67 -10.99 3.39 4.42
CA ARG A 67 -11.20 4.69 5.02
C ARG A 67 -10.25 5.72 4.45
N LEU A 68 -10.78 6.90 4.14
CA LEU A 68 -9.97 8.01 3.64
C LEU A 68 -8.87 8.39 4.62
N ALA A 69 -9.18 8.45 5.92
CA ALA A 69 -8.21 8.85 6.92
C ALA A 69 -7.00 7.91 6.95
N ASP A 70 -7.22 6.61 6.76
CA ASP A 70 -6.13 5.64 6.71
C ASP A 70 -5.25 5.85 5.49
N ALA A 71 -5.85 6.08 4.32
CA ALA A 71 -5.11 6.31 3.10
C ALA A 71 -4.29 7.59 3.18
N GLU A 72 -4.88 8.65 3.74
CA GLU A 72 -4.18 9.92 3.91
C GLU A 72 -3.01 9.78 4.86
N ALA A 73 -3.21 9.10 5.98
CA ALA A 73 -2.15 8.88 6.96
C ALA A 73 -1.02 8.03 6.37
N PHE A 74 -1.37 7.00 5.61
CA PHE A 74 -0.39 6.16 4.96
C PHE A 74 0.44 6.95 3.95
N HIS A 75 -0.22 7.71 3.10
CA HIS A 75 0.45 8.54 2.11
C HIS A 75 1.38 9.55 2.79
N ALA A 76 0.88 10.24 3.82
CA ALA A 76 1.67 11.23 4.52
C ALA A 76 2.92 10.63 5.16
N GLN A 77 2.80 9.43 5.70
CA GLN A 77 3.92 8.79 6.39
C GLN A 77 4.97 8.20 5.44
N PHE A 78 4.54 7.62 4.32
CA PHE A 78 5.44 6.81 3.50
C PHE A 78 5.77 7.41 2.13
N ALA A 79 5.13 8.49 1.73
CA ALA A 79 5.38 9.07 0.40
C ALA A 79 6.85 9.47 0.21
N SER A 80 7.47 10.03 1.24
CA SER A 80 8.86 10.48 1.15
C SER A 80 9.86 9.34 1.12
N SER A 81 9.45 8.14 1.54
CA SER A 81 10.30 6.95 1.53
C SER A 81 10.25 6.22 0.20
N ALA A 82 9.31 6.55 -0.66
CA ALA A 82 9.14 5.94 -1.97
C ALA A 82 9.78 6.82 -3.06
N GLU A 83 10.11 6.21 -4.18
CA GLU A 83 10.55 6.96 -5.35
C GLU A 83 9.43 7.86 -5.85
N LYS A 84 8.20 7.33 -5.80
CA LYS A 84 7.01 8.07 -6.19
C LYS A 84 5.81 7.52 -5.41
N ALA A 85 4.90 8.41 -5.05
CA ALA A 85 3.68 8.02 -4.38
C ALA A 85 2.49 8.72 -5.05
N VAL A 86 1.42 7.95 -5.32
CA VAL A 86 0.21 8.49 -5.95
C VAL A 86 -0.97 8.13 -5.07
N PHE A 87 -1.71 9.14 -4.63
CA PHE A 87 -2.95 8.97 -3.89
C PHE A 87 -4.11 9.13 -4.85
N LYS A 88 -5.06 8.19 -4.79
CA LYS A 88 -6.15 8.18 -5.74
C LYS A 88 -7.40 7.63 -5.08
N LYS A 89 -8.54 8.26 -5.36
CA LYS A 89 -9.83 7.72 -5.00
C LYS A 89 -10.37 6.96 -6.21
N VAL A 90 -10.73 5.74 -5.98
CA VAL A 90 -11.26 4.87 -7.05
C VAL A 90 -12.77 4.97 -7.16
#